data_a081475a2960e263cc780e107ffa289f
#
_entry.id   a081475a2960e263cc780e107ffa289f
#
_cell.length_a   1.000
_cell.length_b   1.000
_cell.length_c   1.000
_cell.angle_alpha   90.00
_cell.angle_beta   90.00
_cell.angle_gamma   90.00
#
_symmetry.space_group_name_H-M   'P 1'
#
loop_
_entity.id
_entity.type
_entity.pdbx_description
1 polymer ?
#
loop_
_entity_poly.entity_id
_entity_poly.type
_entity_poly.pdbx_seq_one_letter_code
_entity_poly.pdbx_strand_id
1 'polypeptide(L)'
;MYEQDYCARGEMENRIKEQQLYLFADRTSCQTMRANQLRLYFSSIAYTLVQTLRRLGLQGTSMATARCDTIRLKLFKLGAQVRVTVRKVWVSFSQAYPYRQLFHEVLANLRRATPAPTPLRC
;
A
#
# COMPACT_ATOMS: atom_id res chain seq x y z
N MET A 1 -11.60 -3.06 -31.15
CA MET A 1 -10.14 -2.86 -31.15
C MET A 1 -9.80 -1.45 -30.69
N TYR A 2 -10.23 -0.39 -31.38
CA TYR A 2 -9.92 1.00 -31.07
C TYR A 2 -10.39 1.47 -29.66
N GLU A 3 -11.59 1.09 -29.23
CA GLU A 3 -12.13 1.46 -27.90
C GLU A 3 -11.37 0.79 -26.76
N GLN A 4 -10.91 -0.44 -26.91
CA GLN A 4 -10.14 -1.15 -25.88
C GLN A 4 -8.76 -0.54 -25.68
N ASP A 5 -8.11 -0.14 -26.77
CA ASP A 5 -6.79 0.51 -26.73
C ASP A 5 -6.88 1.91 -26.11
N TYR A 6 -7.98 2.64 -26.40
CA TYR A 6 -8.21 3.97 -25.84
C TYR A 6 -8.52 3.90 -24.33
N CYS A 7 -9.34 2.96 -23.89
CA CYS A 7 -9.61 2.73 -22.45
C CYS A 7 -8.35 2.30 -21.70
N ALA A 8 -7.53 1.43 -22.27
CA ALA A 8 -6.27 0.99 -21.65
C ALA A 8 -5.27 2.15 -21.49
N ARG A 9 -5.24 3.10 -22.45
CA ARG A 9 -4.41 4.31 -22.35
C ARG A 9 -4.89 5.22 -21.22
N GLY A 10 -6.20 5.43 -21.08
CA GLY A 10 -6.80 6.23 -20.01
C GLY A 10 -6.53 5.63 -18.63
N GLU A 11 -6.56 4.32 -18.51
CA GLU A 11 -6.18 3.63 -17.27
C GLU A 11 -4.70 3.83 -16.92
N MET A 12 -3.81 3.74 -17.90
CA MET A 12 -2.38 3.95 -17.70
C MET A 12 -2.08 5.37 -17.21
N GLU A 13 -2.69 6.39 -17.83
CA GLU A 13 -2.57 7.78 -17.41
C GLU A 13 -3.06 8.00 -15.97
N ASN A 14 -4.17 7.39 -15.59
CA ASN A 14 -4.70 7.47 -14.24
C ASN A 14 -3.75 6.80 -13.22
N ARG A 15 -3.11 5.70 -13.57
CA ARG A 15 -2.13 5.01 -12.71
C ARG A 15 -0.86 5.83 -12.53
N ILE A 16 -0.38 6.47 -13.59
CA ILE A 16 0.77 7.39 -13.53
C ILE A 16 0.45 8.59 -12.64
N LYS A 17 -0.72 9.21 -12.81
CA LYS A 17 -1.20 10.30 -11.95
C LYS A 17 -1.30 9.86 -10.50
N GLU A 18 -1.81 8.68 -10.23
CA GLU A 18 -1.94 8.12 -8.88
C GLU A 18 -0.56 7.97 -8.22
N GLN A 19 0.44 7.48 -8.95
CA GLN A 19 1.81 7.37 -8.47
C GLN A 19 2.46 8.74 -8.23
N GLN A 20 2.30 9.67 -9.15
CA GLN A 20 2.87 11.02 -9.04
C GLN A 20 2.28 11.81 -7.88
N LEU A 21 0.96 11.90 -7.80
CA LEU A 21 0.28 12.77 -6.84
C LEU A 21 0.26 12.19 -5.42
N TYR A 22 0.10 10.87 -5.28
CA TYR A 22 -0.12 10.26 -3.96
C TYR A 22 1.09 9.55 -3.38
N LEU A 23 2.06 9.16 -4.19
CA LEU A 23 3.31 8.53 -3.77
C LEU A 23 4.55 9.39 -4.06
N PHE A 24 4.33 10.66 -4.41
CA PHE A 24 5.36 11.67 -4.55
C PHE A 24 6.43 11.36 -5.61
N ALA A 25 6.08 10.67 -6.68
CA ALA A 25 7.01 10.41 -7.78
C ALA A 25 7.42 11.69 -8.54
N ASP A 26 6.63 12.76 -8.44
CA ASP A 26 6.89 14.08 -9.00
C ASP A 26 7.94 14.89 -8.22
N ARG A 27 8.24 14.49 -6.97
CA ARG A 27 9.16 15.22 -6.11
C ARG A 27 10.62 14.83 -6.37
N THR A 28 11.21 15.42 -7.40
CA THR A 28 12.62 15.26 -7.80
C THR A 28 13.44 16.48 -7.36
N SER A 29 13.38 16.82 -6.07
CA SER A 29 14.02 18.03 -5.51
C SER A 29 15.42 17.81 -4.92
N CYS A 30 16.03 16.65 -5.14
CA CYS A 30 17.39 16.39 -4.66
C CYS A 30 18.43 17.01 -5.61
N GLN A 31 19.57 17.43 -5.07
CA GLN A 31 20.66 18.04 -5.84
C GLN A 31 21.31 17.09 -6.85
N THR A 32 21.28 15.78 -6.61
CA THR A 32 21.91 14.80 -7.49
C THR A 32 20.89 13.98 -8.26
N MET A 33 21.21 13.67 -9.51
CA MET A 33 20.36 12.83 -10.36
C MET A 33 20.17 11.43 -9.77
N ARG A 34 21.20 10.84 -9.17
CA ARG A 34 21.13 9.51 -8.53
C ARG A 34 20.13 9.47 -7.37
N ALA A 35 20.10 10.53 -6.54
CA ALA A 35 19.14 10.60 -5.44
C ALA A 35 17.70 10.73 -5.94
N ASN A 36 17.45 11.49 -7.00
CA ASN A 36 16.13 11.60 -7.64
C ASN A 36 15.70 10.28 -8.27
N GLN A 37 16.60 9.57 -8.92
CA GLN A 37 16.34 8.26 -9.49
C GLN A 37 15.99 7.22 -8.40
N LEU A 38 16.72 7.22 -7.29
CA LEU A 38 16.40 6.35 -6.14
C LEU A 38 15.02 6.63 -5.56
N ARG A 39 14.64 7.91 -5.44
CA ARG A 39 13.28 8.29 -4.99
C ARG A 39 12.20 7.77 -5.94
N LEU A 40 12.43 7.84 -7.24
CA LEU A 40 11.50 7.31 -8.23
C LEU A 40 11.34 5.79 -8.10
N TYR A 41 12.42 5.05 -7.86
CA TYR A 41 12.37 3.62 -7.60
C TYR A 41 11.57 3.29 -6.34
N PHE A 42 11.79 4.03 -5.24
CA PHE A 42 11.00 3.84 -4.03
C PHE A 42 9.51 4.12 -4.24
N SER A 43 9.18 5.17 -4.99
CA SER A 43 7.79 5.45 -5.36
C SER A 43 7.17 4.32 -6.17
N SER A 44 7.90 3.73 -7.12
CA SER A 44 7.44 2.61 -7.93
C SER A 44 7.22 1.34 -7.10
N ILE A 45 8.13 1.04 -6.18
CA ILE A 45 7.98 -0.07 -5.24
C ILE A 45 6.76 0.16 -4.34
N ALA A 46 6.62 1.35 -3.78
CA ALA A 46 5.47 1.71 -2.94
C ALA A 46 4.14 1.55 -3.71
N TYR A 47 4.11 1.97 -4.98
CA TYR A 47 2.94 1.79 -5.82
C TYR A 47 2.60 0.31 -6.03
N THR A 48 3.61 -0.51 -6.32
CA THR A 48 3.43 -1.96 -6.48
C THR A 48 2.89 -2.61 -5.20
N LEU A 49 3.40 -2.21 -4.03
CA LEU A 49 2.91 -2.69 -2.74
C LEU A 49 1.45 -2.29 -2.49
N VAL A 50 1.07 -1.04 -2.78
CA VAL A 50 -0.31 -0.60 -2.64
C VAL A 50 -1.24 -1.32 -3.61
N GLN A 51 -0.83 -1.58 -4.85
CA GLN A 51 -1.60 -2.36 -5.81
C GLN A 51 -1.77 -3.82 -5.35
N THR A 52 -0.72 -4.42 -4.80
CA THR A 52 -0.78 -5.76 -4.24
C THR A 52 -1.72 -5.83 -3.05
N LEU A 53 -1.65 -4.83 -2.15
CA LEU A 53 -2.57 -4.70 -1.03
C LEU A 53 -4.03 -4.57 -1.52
N ARG A 54 -4.27 -3.78 -2.56
CA ARG A 54 -5.60 -3.62 -3.18
C ARG A 54 -6.12 -4.95 -3.72
N ARG A 55 -5.27 -5.73 -4.39
CA ARG A 55 -5.64 -7.01 -4.98
C ARG A 55 -5.86 -8.12 -3.96
N LEU A 56 -5.06 -8.19 -2.91
CA LEU A 56 -5.06 -9.30 -1.97
C LEU A 56 -5.79 -8.97 -0.66
N GLY A 57 -5.63 -7.76 -0.14
CA GLY A 57 -6.14 -7.38 1.16
C GLY A 57 -7.50 -6.69 1.11
N LEU A 58 -7.72 -5.83 0.11
CA LEU A 58 -8.91 -4.99 0.04
C LEU A 58 -10.08 -5.61 -0.74
N GLN A 59 -9.88 -6.76 -1.38
CA GLN A 59 -10.98 -7.46 -2.06
C GLN A 59 -12.10 -7.83 -1.09
N GLY A 60 -13.35 -7.61 -1.51
CA GLY A 60 -14.53 -7.86 -0.69
C GLY A 60 -14.76 -6.85 0.44
N THR A 61 -13.93 -5.81 0.56
CA THR A 61 -14.12 -4.72 1.51
C THR A 61 -14.69 -3.47 0.85
N SER A 62 -15.19 -2.53 1.64
CA SER A 62 -15.67 -1.22 1.17
C SER A 62 -14.59 -0.37 0.47
N MET A 63 -13.34 -0.78 0.54
CA MET A 63 -12.20 -0.06 -0.03
C MET A 63 -11.55 -0.78 -1.22
N ALA A 64 -12.22 -1.77 -1.82
CA ALA A 64 -11.68 -2.52 -2.96
C ALA A 64 -11.28 -1.62 -4.15
N THR A 65 -12.02 -0.54 -4.39
CA THR A 65 -11.77 0.44 -5.47
C THR A 65 -11.13 1.74 -4.97
N ALA A 66 -10.69 1.79 -3.71
CA ALA A 66 -10.15 3.00 -3.11
C ALA A 66 -8.83 3.42 -3.78
N ARG A 67 -8.61 4.74 -3.90
CA ARG A 67 -7.37 5.32 -4.42
C ARG A 67 -6.24 5.20 -3.39
N CYS A 68 -4.99 5.34 -3.85
CA CYS A 68 -3.80 5.24 -3.01
C CYS A 68 -3.80 6.24 -1.84
N ASP A 69 -4.29 7.47 -2.05
CA ASP A 69 -4.41 8.48 -1.00
C ASP A 69 -5.36 8.03 0.13
N THR A 70 -6.51 7.51 -0.24
CA THR A 70 -7.52 7.02 0.70
C THR A 70 -7.00 5.83 1.50
N ILE A 71 -6.33 4.87 0.83
CA ILE A 71 -5.68 3.72 1.49
C ILE A 71 -4.62 4.21 2.47
N ARG A 72 -3.77 5.15 2.04
CA ARG A 72 -2.72 5.73 2.89
C ARG A 72 -3.29 6.42 4.13
N LEU A 73 -4.33 7.23 3.96
CA LEU A 73 -4.92 7.98 5.06
C LEU A 73 -5.67 7.08 6.04
N LYS A 74 -6.39 6.07 5.54
CA LYS A 74 -7.24 5.22 6.37
C LYS A 74 -6.52 4.02 6.97
N LEU A 75 -5.53 3.44 6.27
CA LEU A 75 -4.85 2.23 6.72
C LEU A 75 -3.41 2.43 7.18
N PHE A 76 -2.68 3.41 6.65
CA PHE A 76 -1.26 3.59 6.98
C PHE A 76 -0.99 4.78 7.90
N LYS A 77 -1.79 5.84 7.83
CA LYS A 77 -1.62 7.01 8.69
C LYS A 77 -2.31 6.78 10.04
N LEU A 78 -1.81 5.80 10.79
CA LEU A 78 -2.32 5.42 12.10
C LEU A 78 -1.31 5.78 13.18
N GLY A 79 -1.79 6.38 14.27
CA GLY A 79 -1.01 6.46 15.50
C GLY A 79 -0.97 5.10 16.20
N ALA A 80 0.21 4.59 16.47
CA ALA A 80 0.38 3.35 17.19
C ALA A 80 1.46 3.48 18.27
N GLN A 81 1.23 2.85 19.41
CA GLN A 81 2.24 2.66 20.46
C GLN A 81 2.97 1.35 20.19
N VAL A 82 4.29 1.44 20.03
CA VAL A 82 5.13 0.26 19.80
C VAL A 82 5.95 -0.01 21.05
N ARG A 83 5.76 -1.21 21.63
CA ARG A 83 6.57 -1.70 22.75
C ARG A 83 7.40 -2.88 22.27
N VAL A 84 8.70 -2.73 22.32
CA VAL A 84 9.64 -3.78 21.97
C VAL A 84 10.11 -4.48 23.24
N THR A 85 9.97 -5.79 23.28
CA THR A 85 10.55 -6.66 24.32
C THR A 85 11.51 -7.64 23.65
N VAL A 86 12.34 -8.34 24.44
CA VAL A 86 13.34 -9.28 23.92
C VAL A 86 12.76 -10.35 22.96
N ARG A 87 11.51 -10.72 23.17
CA ARG A 87 10.86 -11.81 22.40
C ARG A 87 9.68 -11.38 21.52
N LYS A 88 9.14 -10.16 21.72
CA LYS A 88 7.90 -9.74 21.05
C LYS A 88 7.87 -8.24 20.82
N VAL A 89 7.30 -7.85 19.70
CA VAL A 89 6.94 -6.46 19.39
C VAL A 89 5.41 -6.35 19.54
N TRP A 90 4.98 -5.47 20.43
CA TRP A 90 3.59 -5.16 20.64
C TRP A 90 3.26 -3.86 19.91
N VAL A 91 2.22 -3.90 19.10
CA VAL A 91 1.71 -2.71 18.39
C VAL A 91 0.28 -2.49 18.86
N SER A 92 0.06 -1.40 19.58
CA SER A 92 -1.25 -1.02 20.11
C SER A 92 -1.78 0.17 19.36
N PHE A 93 -2.92 0.03 18.70
CA PHE A 93 -3.59 1.11 18.01
C PHE A 93 -4.51 1.89 18.97
N SER A 94 -4.75 3.17 18.64
CA SER A 94 -5.70 4.00 19.37
C SER A 94 -7.11 3.36 19.37
N GLN A 95 -7.78 3.40 20.51
CA GLN A 95 -9.19 2.95 20.61
C GLN A 95 -10.14 3.80 19.77
N ALA A 96 -9.81 5.07 19.53
CA ALA A 96 -10.57 5.99 18.70
C ALA A 96 -10.39 5.79 17.19
N TYR A 97 -9.60 4.78 16.77
CA TYR A 97 -9.40 4.49 15.35
C TYR A 97 -10.68 3.93 14.70
N PRO A 98 -11.32 4.66 13.77
CA PRO A 98 -12.65 4.32 13.27
C PRO A 98 -12.68 3.12 12.32
N TYR A 99 -11.53 2.76 11.71
CA TYR A 99 -11.44 1.70 10.70
C TYR A 99 -10.86 0.39 11.24
N ARG A 100 -11.04 0.10 12.54
CA ARG A 100 -10.51 -1.12 13.18
C ARG A 100 -11.00 -2.41 12.51
N GLN A 101 -12.30 -2.48 12.23
CA GLN A 101 -12.89 -3.65 11.57
C GLN A 101 -12.30 -3.86 10.19
N LEU A 102 -12.23 -2.81 9.37
CA LEU A 102 -11.61 -2.85 8.05
C LEU A 102 -10.15 -3.33 8.13
N PHE A 103 -9.38 -2.83 9.11
CA PHE A 103 -7.99 -3.26 9.30
C PHE A 103 -7.88 -4.75 9.59
N HIS A 104 -8.76 -5.31 10.43
CA HIS A 104 -8.80 -6.73 10.73
C HIS A 104 -9.20 -7.57 9.51
N GLU A 105 -10.17 -7.11 8.71
CA GLU A 105 -10.59 -7.77 7.47
C GLU A 105 -9.44 -7.84 6.46
N VAL A 106 -8.76 -6.70 6.25
CA VAL A 106 -7.59 -6.62 5.36
C VAL A 106 -6.48 -7.57 5.82
N LEU A 107 -6.18 -7.58 7.11
CA LEU A 107 -5.17 -8.47 7.68
C LEU A 107 -5.53 -9.94 7.52
N ALA A 108 -6.80 -10.29 7.72
CA ALA A 108 -7.31 -11.65 7.52
C ALA A 108 -7.20 -12.09 6.05
N ASN A 109 -7.53 -11.19 5.11
CA ASN A 109 -7.41 -11.46 3.67
C ASN A 109 -5.95 -11.67 3.27
N LEU A 110 -5.03 -10.82 3.75
CA LEU A 110 -3.59 -10.98 3.49
C LEU A 110 -3.05 -12.30 4.05
N ARG A 111 -3.45 -12.69 5.26
CA ARG A 111 -3.03 -13.97 5.85
C ARG A 111 -3.53 -15.18 5.06
N ARG A 112 -4.73 -15.12 4.47
CA ARG A 112 -5.24 -16.18 3.58
C ARG A 112 -4.48 -16.23 2.26
N ALA A 113 -4.10 -15.07 1.72
CA ALA A 113 -3.38 -14.99 0.45
C ALA A 113 -1.91 -15.39 0.58
N THR A 114 -1.34 -15.29 1.79
CA THR A 114 0.06 -15.66 2.04
C THR A 114 0.10 -17.08 2.61
N PRO A 115 0.64 -18.07 1.90
CA PRO A 115 0.83 -19.40 2.48
C PRO A 115 1.72 -19.29 3.72
N ALA A 116 1.36 -20.04 4.77
CA ALA A 116 2.17 -20.09 5.99
C ALA A 116 3.63 -20.40 5.64
N PRO A 117 4.62 -19.71 6.22
CA PRO A 117 6.02 -20.03 5.97
C PRO A 117 6.24 -21.49 6.37
N THR A 118 6.69 -22.29 5.41
CA THR A 118 7.07 -23.67 5.67
C THR A 118 8.17 -23.64 6.74
N PRO A 119 8.02 -24.30 7.90
CA PRO A 119 9.08 -24.33 8.89
C PRO A 119 10.33 -24.90 8.24
N LEU A 120 11.41 -24.13 8.22
CA LEU A 120 12.72 -24.63 7.83
C LEU A 120 13.03 -25.79 8.78
N ARG A 121 13.00 -27.02 8.26
CA ARG A 121 13.55 -28.16 8.97
C ARG A 121 15.06 -27.97 9.03
N CYS A 122 15.57 -27.63 10.19
CA CYS A 122 16.99 -27.80 10.53
C CYS A 122 17.29 -29.28 10.65
#